data_a97eb316aef6c2a342beba107b638931
#
_entry.id   a97eb316aef6c2a342beba107b638931
#
_cell.length_a   1.000
_cell.length_b   1.000
_cell.length_c   1.000
_cell.angle_alpha   90.00
_cell.angle_beta   90.00
_cell.angle_gamma   90.00
#
_symmetry.space_group_name_H-M   'P 1'
#
loop_
_entity.id
_entity.type
_entity.pdbx_description
1 polymer ?
#
loop_
_entity_poly.entity_id
_entity_poly.type
_entity_poly.pdbx_seq_one_letter_code
_entity_poly.pdbx_strand_id
1 'polypeptide(L)'
;MGYTKTPNVFNVRWGKENEVKARNRFIADEAPKHRGFEVKMSGLLVDSERPYLGASPDGIVSCGCCDDAVLEIKCPATCANLRIDQAKSVLPYLDNNSARLKEDHAHYAQVQMQMALAKTTRAFFVVYTNVDLSGEEVLFSECFWNTTVSIAEEFYFSFIFPEIHGRELLKKIKDANDMCICKTQKSGSVLRCDACDRAVHMKCVKLRRMPKRWVCSACQLRE
;
A
#
# COMPACT_ATOMS: atom_id res chain seq x y z
N MET A 1 -12.80 1.23 5.68
CA MET A 1 -14.08 0.50 5.58
C MET A 1 -14.06 -0.85 6.29
N GLY A 2 -12.91 -1.39 6.68
CA GLY A 2 -12.78 -2.56 7.55
C GLY A 2 -13.15 -3.92 6.94
N TYR A 3 -13.24 -4.00 5.62
CA TYR A 3 -13.61 -5.25 4.94
C TYR A 3 -12.50 -6.32 4.94
N THR A 4 -11.26 -5.89 5.12
CA THR A 4 -10.11 -6.80 5.21
C THR A 4 -9.20 -6.37 6.35
N LYS A 5 -8.55 -7.34 7.00
CA LYS A 5 -7.47 -7.06 7.94
C LYS A 5 -6.18 -6.84 7.16
N THR A 6 -5.36 -5.88 7.59
CA THR A 6 -4.01 -5.71 7.04
C THR A 6 -3.23 -7.01 7.25
N PRO A 7 -2.69 -7.62 6.19
CA PRO A 7 -1.94 -8.85 6.34
C PRO A 7 -0.66 -8.59 7.16
N ASN A 8 -0.42 -9.40 8.19
CA ASN A 8 0.83 -9.37 8.94
C ASN A 8 1.84 -10.29 8.24
N VAL A 9 2.31 -9.86 7.08
CA VAL A 9 3.28 -10.61 6.27
C VAL A 9 4.70 -10.08 6.53
N PHE A 10 5.67 -10.96 6.34
CA PHE A 10 7.10 -10.67 6.55
C PHE A 10 7.54 -9.38 5.84
N ASN A 11 7.18 -9.19 4.57
CA ASN A 11 7.57 -8.02 3.78
C ASN A 11 7.10 -6.69 4.38
N VAL A 12 5.89 -6.66 4.98
CA VAL A 12 5.35 -5.44 5.62
C VAL A 12 6.13 -5.11 6.91
N ARG A 13 6.44 -6.13 7.72
CA ARG A 13 7.26 -5.94 8.92
C ARG A 13 8.67 -5.48 8.57
N TRP A 14 9.29 -6.17 7.62
CA TRP A 14 10.61 -5.82 7.11
C TRP A 14 10.69 -4.36 6.67
N GLY A 15 9.72 -3.90 5.87
CA GLY A 15 9.64 -2.51 5.41
C GLY A 15 9.67 -1.54 6.59
N LYS A 16 8.77 -1.72 7.57
CA LYS A 16 8.68 -0.86 8.76
C LYS A 16 9.93 -0.87 9.62
N GLU A 17 10.54 -2.03 9.83
CA GLU A 17 11.76 -2.18 10.66
C GLU A 17 12.98 -1.51 10.02
N ASN A 18 13.05 -1.49 8.69
CA ASN A 18 14.21 -0.94 7.99
C ASN A 18 14.03 0.51 7.52
N GLU A 19 12.82 1.05 7.51
CA GLU A 19 12.54 2.44 7.12
C GLU A 19 13.34 3.45 7.95
N VAL A 20 13.44 3.26 9.27
CA VAL A 20 14.23 4.13 10.14
C VAL A 20 15.72 4.06 9.81
N LYS A 21 16.26 2.87 9.51
CA LYS A 21 17.66 2.69 9.10
C LYS A 21 17.93 3.37 7.76
N ALA A 22 17.02 3.20 6.82
CA ALA A 22 17.10 3.81 5.50
C ALA A 22 17.09 5.34 5.60
N ARG A 23 16.18 5.91 6.39
CA ARG A 23 16.09 7.35 6.64
C ARG A 23 17.37 7.89 7.27
N ASN A 24 17.90 7.24 8.31
CA ASN A 24 19.12 7.66 8.96
C ASN A 24 20.32 7.60 7.99
N ARG A 25 20.40 6.58 7.15
CA ARG A 25 21.45 6.47 6.14
C ARG A 25 21.30 7.56 5.07
N PHE A 26 20.08 7.82 4.58
CA PHE A 26 19.80 8.90 3.64
C PHE A 26 20.21 10.26 4.23
N ILE A 27 19.87 10.54 5.48
CA ILE A 27 20.27 11.77 6.17
C ILE A 27 21.80 11.88 6.24
N ALA A 28 22.49 10.78 6.60
CA ALA A 28 23.95 10.80 6.69
C ALA A 28 24.63 11.05 5.34
N ASP A 29 24.06 10.52 4.26
CA ASP A 29 24.59 10.67 2.89
C ASP A 29 24.28 12.06 2.28
N GLU A 30 23.13 12.69 2.63
CA GLU A 30 22.70 13.97 2.08
C GLU A 30 23.09 15.20 2.92
N ALA A 31 23.08 15.08 4.26
CA ALA A 31 23.34 16.24 5.14
C ALA A 31 24.65 16.99 4.85
N PRO A 32 25.77 16.32 4.50
CA PRO A 32 27.02 17.02 4.16
C PRO A 32 26.95 17.89 2.90
N LYS A 33 25.95 17.66 2.04
CA LYS A 33 25.78 18.38 0.76
C LYS A 33 24.92 19.66 0.91
N HIS A 34 24.28 19.83 2.08
CA HIS A 34 23.29 20.89 2.31
C HIS A 34 23.56 21.67 3.61
N ARG A 35 23.04 22.87 3.69
CA ARG A 35 23.07 23.66 4.93
C ARG A 35 21.83 23.39 5.76
N GLY A 36 22.00 22.94 7.00
CA GLY A 36 20.89 22.72 7.91
C GLY A 36 19.89 21.69 7.39
N PHE A 37 20.41 20.59 6.82
CA PHE A 37 19.59 19.51 6.29
C PHE A 37 18.80 18.83 7.40
N GLU A 38 17.50 18.72 7.22
CA GLU A 38 16.59 18.12 8.18
C GLU A 38 15.55 17.27 7.48
N VAL A 39 15.18 16.13 8.09
CA VAL A 39 14.05 15.32 7.65
C VAL A 39 13.04 15.24 8.79
N LYS A 40 11.88 15.83 8.59
CA LYS A 40 10.76 15.77 9.53
C LYS A 40 9.81 14.64 9.13
N MET A 41 9.38 13.85 10.12
CA MET A 41 8.33 12.86 9.91
C MET A 41 7.05 13.54 9.46
N SER A 42 6.44 13.00 8.42
CA SER A 42 5.12 13.44 7.97
C SER A 42 4.03 12.55 8.57
N GLY A 43 2.89 13.17 8.90
CA GLY A 43 1.66 12.44 9.13
C GLY A 43 0.85 12.29 7.84
N LEU A 44 -0.44 11.99 7.98
CA LEU A 44 -1.37 11.99 6.86
C LEU A 44 -1.62 13.43 6.40
N LEU A 45 -1.26 13.70 5.16
CA LEU A 45 -1.63 14.91 4.43
C LEU A 45 -2.97 14.67 3.75
N VAL A 46 -3.89 15.61 3.87
CA VAL A 46 -5.22 15.54 3.25
C VAL A 46 -5.41 16.77 2.38
N ASP A 47 -5.91 16.58 1.16
CA ASP A 47 -6.25 17.69 0.26
C ASP A 47 -7.45 18.47 0.83
N SER A 48 -7.30 19.80 1.00
CA SER A 48 -8.35 20.66 1.56
C SER A 48 -9.55 20.82 0.64
N GLU A 49 -9.37 20.71 -0.67
CA GLU A 49 -10.42 20.83 -1.68
C GLU A 49 -11.03 19.45 -2.00
N ARG A 50 -10.24 18.39 -1.87
CA ARG A 50 -10.60 17.00 -2.14
C ARG A 50 -10.29 16.12 -0.93
N PRO A 51 -11.04 16.23 0.17
CA PRO A 51 -10.73 15.58 1.45
C PRO A 51 -10.78 14.04 1.40
N TYR A 52 -11.18 13.47 0.29
CA TYR A 52 -11.07 12.03 0.01
C TYR A 52 -9.70 11.61 -0.54
N LEU A 53 -8.81 12.56 -0.86
CA LEU A 53 -7.42 12.31 -1.23
C LEU A 53 -6.51 12.55 -0.03
N GLY A 54 -5.68 11.57 0.26
CA GLY A 54 -4.71 11.64 1.34
C GLY A 54 -3.46 10.84 1.02
N ALA A 55 -2.31 11.34 1.47
CA ALA A 55 -1.02 10.68 1.35
C ALA A 55 -0.21 10.80 2.63
N SER A 56 0.65 9.85 2.89
CA SER A 56 1.53 9.82 4.07
C SER A 56 2.96 9.60 3.60
N PRO A 57 3.70 10.68 3.28
CA PRO A 57 5.12 10.56 2.98
C PRO A 57 5.92 10.02 4.17
N ASP A 58 7.04 9.37 3.91
CA ASP A 58 7.96 8.90 4.94
C ASP A 58 8.73 10.06 5.60
N GLY A 59 8.70 11.24 4.98
CA GLY A 59 9.24 12.47 5.54
C GLY A 59 9.11 13.66 4.62
N ILE A 60 9.37 14.84 5.19
CA ILE A 60 9.60 16.09 4.46
C ILE A 60 11.04 16.52 4.72
N VAL A 61 11.78 16.68 3.65
CA VAL A 61 13.17 17.14 3.62
C VAL A 61 13.18 18.66 3.51
N SER A 62 13.93 19.33 4.36
CA SER A 62 14.18 20.77 4.28
C SER A 62 15.64 21.09 4.50
N CYS A 63 16.11 22.19 3.90
CA CYS A 63 17.45 22.72 4.11
C CYS A 63 17.49 24.22 3.78
N GLY A 64 18.56 24.88 4.19
CA GLY A 64 18.75 26.33 3.93
C GLY A 64 19.25 26.68 2.52
N CYS A 65 19.28 25.74 1.58
CA CYS A 65 19.84 25.96 0.23
C CYS A 65 18.98 25.42 -0.92
N CYS A 66 17.90 24.70 -0.63
CA CYS A 66 17.00 24.14 -1.64
C CYS A 66 15.55 24.24 -1.14
N ASP A 67 14.60 24.11 -2.05
CA ASP A 67 13.18 23.98 -1.71
C ASP A 67 12.92 22.67 -0.97
N ASP A 68 11.84 22.65 -0.18
CA ASP A 68 11.40 21.45 0.51
C ASP A 68 11.07 20.32 -0.47
N ALA A 69 11.33 19.09 -0.04
CA ALA A 69 11.07 17.89 -0.85
C ALA A 69 10.35 16.82 -0.04
N VAL A 70 9.55 16.01 -0.69
CA VAL A 70 9.00 14.78 -0.12
C VAL A 70 10.09 13.70 -0.06
N LEU A 71 10.05 12.87 0.97
CA LEU A 71 10.84 11.64 1.06
C LEU A 71 9.92 10.42 1.03
N GLU A 72 10.18 9.51 0.11
CA GLU A 72 9.54 8.19 0.03
C GLU A 72 10.59 7.10 0.03
N ILE A 73 10.48 6.14 0.92
CA ILE A 73 11.47 5.08 1.16
C ILE A 73 10.89 3.71 0.82
N LYS A 74 11.63 2.91 0.08
CA LYS A 74 11.30 1.51 -0.20
C LYS A 74 12.39 0.60 0.32
N CYS A 75 12.01 -0.35 1.20
CA CYS A 75 12.89 -1.37 1.75
C CYS A 75 12.42 -2.75 1.26
N PRO A 76 12.79 -3.20 0.04
CA PRO A 76 12.32 -4.46 -0.51
C PRO A 76 12.96 -5.66 0.17
N ALA A 77 12.17 -6.48 0.86
CA ALA A 77 12.65 -7.69 1.54
C ALA A 77 13.22 -8.73 0.56
N THR A 78 12.68 -8.77 -0.67
CA THR A 78 13.13 -9.70 -1.72
C THR A 78 14.56 -9.44 -2.20
N CYS A 79 15.06 -8.21 -2.00
CA CYS A 79 16.38 -7.77 -2.43
C CYS A 79 17.23 -7.30 -1.25
N ALA A 80 16.90 -7.72 -0.02
CA ALA A 80 17.50 -7.20 1.22
C ALA A 80 19.04 -7.22 1.24
N ASN A 81 19.67 -8.17 0.58
CA ASN A 81 21.13 -8.35 0.58
C ASN A 81 21.76 -8.13 -0.80
N LEU A 82 21.04 -7.51 -1.72
CA LEU A 82 21.55 -7.17 -3.05
C LEU A 82 21.98 -5.69 -3.10
N ARG A 83 22.97 -5.38 -3.93
CA ARG A 83 23.25 -4.01 -4.32
C ARG A 83 22.16 -3.50 -5.25
N ILE A 84 21.95 -2.19 -5.34
CA ILE A 84 20.88 -1.61 -6.14
C ILE A 84 21.04 -1.91 -7.64
N ASP A 85 22.28 -1.95 -8.14
CA ASP A 85 22.58 -2.34 -9.51
C ASP A 85 22.16 -3.77 -9.87
N GLN A 86 22.12 -4.67 -8.89
CA GLN A 86 21.59 -6.03 -9.01
C GLN A 86 20.08 -6.07 -8.77
N ALA A 87 19.61 -5.35 -7.74
CA ALA A 87 18.20 -5.32 -7.34
C ALA A 87 17.28 -4.74 -8.43
N LYS A 88 17.75 -3.80 -9.25
CA LYS A 88 16.96 -3.17 -10.33
C LYS A 88 16.36 -4.18 -11.32
N SER A 89 17.00 -5.32 -11.54
CA SER A 89 16.48 -6.38 -12.42
C SER A 89 15.35 -7.19 -11.80
N VAL A 90 15.20 -7.14 -10.48
CA VAL A 90 14.19 -7.88 -9.71
C VAL A 90 13.03 -6.97 -9.28
N LEU A 91 13.30 -5.67 -9.13
CA LEU A 91 12.32 -4.69 -8.67
C LEU A 91 11.53 -4.11 -9.86
N PRO A 92 10.23 -4.41 -10.00
CA PRO A 92 9.45 -4.05 -11.18
C PRO A 92 9.30 -2.54 -11.37
N TYR A 93 9.48 -1.77 -10.31
CA TYR A 93 9.34 -0.31 -10.31
C TYR A 93 10.63 0.44 -10.69
N LEU A 94 11.75 -0.25 -10.82
CA LEU A 94 12.99 0.37 -11.29
C LEU A 94 13.24 0.06 -12.77
N ASP A 95 13.75 1.03 -13.48
CA ASP A 95 14.26 0.83 -14.83
C ASP A 95 15.56 0.01 -14.79
N ASN A 96 15.63 -1.02 -15.64
CA ASN A 96 16.74 -1.98 -15.63
C ASN A 96 18.10 -1.35 -16.03
N ASN A 97 18.08 -0.25 -16.79
CA ASN A 97 19.30 0.42 -17.24
C ASN A 97 19.76 1.48 -16.25
N SER A 98 18.86 2.41 -15.92
CA SER A 98 19.16 3.60 -15.12
C SER A 98 18.96 3.40 -13.60
N ALA A 99 18.27 2.33 -13.18
CA ALA A 99 17.79 2.13 -11.81
C ALA A 99 16.86 3.24 -11.29
N ARG A 100 16.26 4.03 -12.20
CA ARG A 100 15.29 5.08 -11.86
C ARG A 100 13.90 4.53 -11.69
N LEU A 101 13.08 5.26 -10.94
CA LEU A 101 11.66 4.96 -10.76
C LEU A 101 10.94 5.09 -12.12
N LYS A 102 10.23 4.05 -12.52
CA LYS A 102 9.42 4.05 -13.74
C LYS A 102 8.18 4.92 -13.57
N GLU A 103 7.94 5.79 -14.56
CA GLU A 103 6.79 6.70 -14.55
C GLU A 103 5.44 5.98 -14.68
N ASP A 104 5.42 4.80 -15.30
CA ASP A 104 4.22 3.96 -15.44
C ASP A 104 3.92 3.09 -14.22
N HIS A 105 4.76 3.14 -13.17
CA HIS A 105 4.56 2.35 -11.96
C HIS A 105 3.75 3.10 -10.89
N ALA A 106 2.96 2.37 -10.11
CA ALA A 106 2.14 2.92 -9.03
C ALA A 106 2.94 3.74 -7.98
N HIS A 107 4.22 3.45 -7.77
CA HIS A 107 5.06 4.24 -6.87
C HIS A 107 5.35 5.65 -7.41
N TYR A 108 5.40 5.83 -8.73
CA TYR A 108 5.53 7.16 -9.32
C TYR A 108 4.27 7.99 -9.05
N ALA A 109 3.08 7.41 -9.28
CA ALA A 109 1.82 8.06 -8.94
C ALA A 109 1.72 8.39 -7.44
N GLN A 110 2.22 7.50 -6.56
CA GLN A 110 2.29 7.75 -5.12
C GLN A 110 3.15 8.98 -4.81
N VAL A 111 4.35 9.08 -5.36
CA VAL A 111 5.28 10.20 -5.14
C VAL A 111 4.71 11.50 -5.70
N GLN A 112 4.10 11.49 -6.89
CA GLN A 112 3.44 12.65 -7.48
C GLN A 112 2.29 13.15 -6.60
N MET A 113 1.46 12.25 -6.08
CA MET A 113 0.38 12.60 -5.16
C MET A 113 0.93 13.20 -3.85
N GLN A 114 1.98 12.63 -3.30
CA GLN A 114 2.62 13.13 -2.09
C GLN A 114 3.15 14.55 -2.29
N MET A 115 3.81 14.83 -3.42
CA MET A 115 4.27 16.18 -3.77
C MET A 115 3.12 17.17 -3.93
N ALA A 116 2.06 16.77 -4.63
CA ALA A 116 0.87 17.62 -4.79
C ALA A 116 0.25 18.02 -3.44
N LEU A 117 0.08 17.06 -2.52
CA LEU A 117 -0.52 17.31 -1.22
C LEU A 117 0.43 18.05 -0.26
N ALA A 118 1.72 17.80 -0.35
CA ALA A 118 2.75 18.51 0.41
C ALA A 118 3.06 19.91 -0.15
N LYS A 119 2.56 20.23 -1.36
CA LYS A 119 2.85 21.47 -2.10
C LYS A 119 4.35 21.66 -2.36
N THR A 120 5.03 20.56 -2.71
CA THR A 120 6.45 20.55 -3.09
C THR A 120 6.59 20.23 -4.58
N THR A 121 7.69 20.68 -5.18
CA THR A 121 7.98 20.45 -6.61
C THR A 121 8.96 19.32 -6.83
N ARG A 122 9.48 18.72 -5.75
CA ARG A 122 10.51 17.69 -5.80
C ARG A 122 10.30 16.64 -4.71
N ALA A 123 10.80 15.44 -4.96
CA ALA A 123 10.79 14.34 -4.01
C ALA A 123 12.09 13.55 -4.12
N PHE A 124 12.51 12.93 -3.02
CA PHE A 124 13.52 11.90 -3.00
C PHE A 124 12.82 10.53 -2.93
N PHE A 125 13.01 9.72 -3.97
CA PHE A 125 12.62 8.33 -3.96
C PHE A 125 13.83 7.46 -3.60
N VAL A 126 13.78 6.83 -2.45
CA VAL A 126 14.91 6.12 -1.86
C VAL A 126 14.64 4.63 -1.82
N VAL A 127 15.57 3.85 -2.36
CA VAL A 127 15.57 2.38 -2.25
C VAL A 127 16.71 1.96 -1.35
N TYR A 128 16.40 1.21 -0.30
CA TYR A 128 17.35 0.74 0.71
C TYR A 128 17.41 -0.78 0.75
N THR A 129 18.64 -1.28 0.80
CA THR A 129 18.97 -2.67 1.14
C THR A 129 19.97 -2.69 2.31
N ASN A 130 20.23 -3.84 2.89
CA ASN A 130 21.28 -3.95 3.94
C ASN A 130 22.68 -3.59 3.43
N VAL A 131 22.89 -3.61 2.12
CA VAL A 131 24.20 -3.44 1.47
C VAL A 131 24.35 -2.06 0.87
N ASP A 132 23.23 -1.47 0.35
CA ASP A 132 23.29 -0.30 -0.50
C ASP A 132 22.10 0.62 -0.29
N LEU A 133 22.24 1.88 -0.71
CA LEU A 133 21.17 2.86 -0.75
C LEU A 133 21.27 3.67 -2.05
N SER A 134 20.17 3.83 -2.75
CA SER A 134 20.06 4.74 -3.89
C SER A 134 18.95 5.74 -3.63
N GLY A 135 19.25 7.01 -3.76
CA GLY A 135 18.26 8.10 -3.73
C GLY A 135 18.17 8.75 -5.10
N GLU A 136 16.98 8.84 -5.64
CA GLU A 136 16.67 9.53 -6.90
C GLU A 136 15.83 10.76 -6.61
N GLU A 137 16.16 11.88 -7.22
CA GLU A 137 15.29 13.06 -7.23
C GLU A 137 14.23 12.92 -8.33
N VAL A 138 12.97 12.99 -7.93
CA VAL A 138 11.79 12.99 -8.79
C VAL A 138 11.18 14.38 -8.81
N LEU A 139 10.92 14.94 -9.98
CA LEU A 139 10.28 16.25 -10.13
C LEU A 139 8.76 16.09 -10.26
N PHE A 140 8.03 17.09 -9.78
CA PHE A 140 6.59 17.14 -9.92
C PHE A 140 6.20 17.38 -11.39
N SER A 141 5.28 16.56 -11.87
CA SER A 141 4.69 16.67 -13.20
C SER A 141 3.22 17.08 -13.10
N GLU A 142 2.93 18.32 -13.38
CA GLU A 142 1.57 18.85 -13.34
C GLU A 142 0.63 18.10 -14.31
N CYS A 143 1.12 17.79 -15.51
CA CYS A 143 0.35 17.02 -16.50
C CYS A 143 -0.02 15.62 -15.98
N PHE A 144 0.96 14.91 -15.40
CA PHE A 144 0.73 13.60 -14.79
C PHE A 144 -0.26 13.68 -13.63
N TRP A 145 -0.09 14.68 -12.77
CA TRP A 145 -0.97 14.88 -11.61
C TRP A 145 -2.41 15.16 -12.04
N ASN A 146 -2.62 16.08 -12.98
CA ASN A 146 -3.95 16.43 -13.45
C ASN A 146 -4.70 15.23 -14.05
N THR A 147 -3.99 14.36 -14.76
CA THR A 147 -4.55 13.08 -15.25
C THR A 147 -4.87 12.14 -14.10
N THR A 148 -3.95 11.98 -13.17
CA THR A 148 -4.07 11.03 -12.06
C THR A 148 -5.18 11.44 -11.09
N VAL A 149 -5.30 12.73 -10.76
CA VAL A 149 -6.33 13.22 -9.86
C VAL A 149 -7.73 13.05 -10.46
N SER A 150 -7.89 13.25 -11.77
CA SER A 150 -9.18 13.02 -12.44
C SER A 150 -9.62 11.55 -12.36
N ILE A 151 -8.69 10.61 -12.57
CA ILE A 151 -8.94 9.17 -12.43
C ILE A 151 -9.30 8.81 -10.98
N ALA A 152 -8.57 9.37 -10.00
CA ALA A 152 -8.82 9.13 -8.58
C ALA A 152 -10.18 9.66 -8.14
N GLU A 153 -10.59 10.83 -8.65
CA GLU A 153 -11.89 11.45 -8.40
C GLU A 153 -13.02 10.60 -8.99
N GLU A 154 -12.92 10.21 -10.26
CA GLU A 154 -13.88 9.31 -10.88
C GLU A 154 -14.03 8.00 -10.10
N PHE A 155 -12.92 7.39 -9.71
CA PHE A 155 -12.94 6.17 -8.90
C PHE A 155 -13.62 6.38 -7.54
N TYR A 156 -13.32 7.50 -6.88
CA TYR A 156 -13.94 7.80 -5.58
C TYR A 156 -15.46 7.92 -5.70
N PHE A 157 -15.95 8.74 -6.62
CA PHE A 157 -17.40 8.97 -6.77
C PHE A 157 -18.15 7.79 -7.36
N SER A 158 -17.51 6.99 -8.22
CA SER A 158 -18.15 5.82 -8.83
C SER A 158 -18.19 4.60 -7.92
N PHE A 159 -17.20 4.43 -7.02
CA PHE A 159 -17.05 3.18 -6.25
C PHE A 159 -16.96 3.39 -4.75
N ILE A 160 -16.14 4.35 -4.28
CA ILE A 160 -15.89 4.53 -2.84
C ILE A 160 -17.06 5.23 -2.15
N PHE A 161 -17.50 6.36 -2.70
CA PHE A 161 -18.56 7.17 -2.11
C PHE A 161 -19.90 6.41 -2.02
N PRO A 162 -20.40 5.73 -3.07
CA PRO A 162 -21.58 4.89 -2.98
C PRO A 162 -21.46 3.78 -1.92
N GLU A 163 -20.27 3.17 -1.80
CA GLU A 163 -20.04 2.11 -0.82
C GLU A 163 -20.04 2.62 0.63
N ILE A 164 -19.54 3.84 0.87
CA ILE A 164 -19.62 4.47 2.19
C ILE A 164 -21.06 4.62 2.65
N HIS A 165 -21.96 5.00 1.74
CA HIS A 165 -23.39 5.24 2.05
C HIS A 165 -24.22 3.96 1.99
N GLY A 166 -24.10 3.21 0.91
CA GLY A 166 -24.96 2.07 0.59
C GLY A 166 -24.50 0.75 1.20
N ARG A 167 -23.18 0.58 1.44
CA ARG A 167 -22.57 -0.69 1.87
C ARG A 167 -22.96 -1.88 0.99
N GLU A 168 -23.11 -1.65 -0.31
CA GLU A 168 -23.59 -2.65 -1.26
C GLU A 168 -22.62 -3.84 -1.39
N LEU A 169 -21.31 -3.59 -1.36
CA LEU A 169 -20.31 -4.63 -1.36
C LEU A 169 -20.41 -5.49 -0.09
N LEU A 170 -20.62 -4.84 1.06
CA LEU A 170 -20.80 -5.57 2.32
C LEU A 170 -22.06 -6.44 2.30
N LYS A 171 -23.17 -5.93 1.74
CA LYS A 171 -24.40 -6.70 1.53
C LYS A 171 -24.13 -7.91 0.63
N LYS A 172 -23.50 -7.68 -0.54
CA LYS A 172 -23.14 -8.76 -1.48
C LYS A 172 -22.23 -9.81 -0.85
N ILE A 173 -21.22 -9.40 -0.07
CA ILE A 173 -20.34 -10.31 0.67
C ILE A 173 -21.13 -11.11 1.70
N LYS A 174 -22.02 -10.46 2.44
CA LYS A 174 -22.88 -11.11 3.42
C LYS A 174 -23.81 -12.12 2.75
N ASP A 175 -24.48 -11.72 1.68
CA ASP A 175 -25.38 -12.60 0.92
C ASP A 175 -24.61 -13.79 0.33
N ALA A 176 -23.42 -13.55 -0.23
CA ALA A 176 -22.56 -14.62 -0.74
C ALA A 176 -22.07 -15.57 0.37
N ASN A 177 -21.74 -15.03 1.56
CA ASN A 177 -21.38 -15.84 2.72
C ASN A 177 -22.59 -16.57 3.31
N ASP A 178 -23.79 -16.04 3.08
CA ASP A 178 -25.03 -16.67 3.49
C ASP A 178 -25.55 -17.73 2.51
N MET A 179 -25.00 -17.82 1.33
CA MET A 179 -25.27 -18.94 0.39
C MET A 179 -24.32 -20.12 0.58
N CYS A 180 -24.88 -21.30 0.67
CA CYS A 180 -24.10 -22.55 0.67
C CYS A 180 -23.40 -22.78 -0.67
N ILE A 181 -22.36 -23.61 -0.69
CA ILE A 181 -21.67 -24.07 -1.92
C ILE A 181 -22.60 -24.75 -2.93
N CYS A 182 -23.75 -25.26 -2.49
CA CYS A 182 -24.79 -25.82 -3.37
C CYS A 182 -25.70 -24.76 -4.00
N LYS A 183 -25.42 -23.46 -3.75
CA LYS A 183 -26.19 -22.32 -4.26
C LYS A 183 -27.67 -22.28 -3.84
N THR A 184 -28.07 -23.05 -2.83
CA THR A 184 -29.41 -23.00 -2.27
C THR A 184 -29.46 -22.22 -0.97
N GLN A 185 -30.62 -21.63 -0.64
CA GLN A 185 -30.84 -20.99 0.64
C GLN A 185 -30.70 -21.98 1.80
N LYS A 186 -30.27 -21.48 2.94
CA LYS A 186 -29.97 -22.29 4.12
C LYS A 186 -31.24 -22.79 4.80
N SER A 187 -31.64 -23.99 4.44
CA SER A 187 -32.61 -24.76 5.21
C SER A 187 -31.88 -25.96 5.83
N GLY A 188 -32.02 -26.16 7.14
CA GLY A 188 -31.42 -27.28 7.86
C GLY A 188 -30.17 -26.91 8.68
N SER A 189 -29.38 -27.93 9.10
CA SER A 189 -28.18 -27.72 9.92
C SER A 189 -27.06 -27.04 9.11
N VAL A 190 -26.82 -25.78 9.46
CA VAL A 190 -25.80 -24.92 8.81
C VAL A 190 -24.57 -24.81 9.71
N LEU A 191 -23.42 -24.91 9.11
CA LEU A 191 -22.11 -24.75 9.71
C LEU A 191 -21.49 -23.43 9.24
N ARG A 192 -20.86 -22.64 10.13
CA ARG A 192 -20.15 -21.41 9.77
C ARG A 192 -18.65 -21.60 9.92
N CYS A 193 -17.91 -21.04 8.97
CA CYS A 193 -16.45 -21.03 9.00
C CYS A 193 -15.94 -20.04 10.04
N ASP A 194 -15.09 -20.49 10.99
CA ASP A 194 -14.50 -19.64 12.02
C ASP A 194 -13.56 -18.55 11.47
N ALA A 195 -13.06 -18.73 10.23
CA ALA A 195 -12.13 -17.78 9.62
C ALA A 195 -12.80 -16.74 8.71
N CYS A 196 -13.87 -17.10 7.96
CA CYS A 196 -14.50 -16.20 6.97
C CYS A 196 -16.01 -16.06 7.11
N ASP A 197 -16.61 -16.66 8.13
CA ASP A 197 -18.04 -16.68 8.43
C ASP A 197 -18.94 -17.27 7.32
N ARG A 198 -18.36 -17.87 6.27
CA ARG A 198 -19.12 -18.54 5.22
C ARG A 198 -19.91 -19.69 5.82
N ALA A 199 -21.20 -19.71 5.50
CA ALA A 199 -22.07 -20.74 5.98
C ALA A 199 -22.31 -21.81 4.91
N VAL A 200 -22.30 -23.07 5.32
CA VAL A 200 -22.53 -24.24 4.45
C VAL A 200 -23.44 -25.24 5.13
N HIS A 201 -24.20 -26.00 4.34
CA HIS A 201 -24.92 -27.12 4.92
C HIS A 201 -23.95 -28.23 5.34
N MET A 202 -24.16 -28.81 6.50
CA MET A 202 -23.35 -29.95 6.98
C MET A 202 -23.30 -31.10 5.96
N LYS A 203 -24.41 -31.34 5.26
CA LYS A 203 -24.49 -32.37 4.19
C LYS A 203 -23.55 -32.03 3.01
N CYS A 204 -23.41 -30.78 2.64
CA CYS A 204 -22.57 -30.34 1.54
C CYS A 204 -21.06 -30.51 1.80
N VAL A 205 -20.68 -30.50 3.08
CA VAL A 205 -19.30 -30.79 3.51
C VAL A 205 -19.14 -32.18 4.12
N LYS A 206 -20.16 -33.05 3.93
CA LYS A 206 -20.17 -34.47 4.36
C LYS A 206 -19.96 -34.67 5.87
N LEU A 207 -20.34 -33.71 6.70
CA LEU A 207 -20.27 -33.82 8.15
C LEU A 207 -21.57 -34.38 8.72
N ARG A 208 -21.46 -35.39 9.60
CA ARG A 208 -22.59 -36.03 10.29
C ARG A 208 -22.88 -35.43 11.65
N ARG A 209 -21.90 -34.75 12.28
CA ARG A 209 -22.02 -34.10 13.58
C ARG A 209 -21.45 -32.70 13.53
N MET A 210 -22.02 -31.76 14.29
CA MET A 210 -21.56 -30.38 14.41
C MET A 210 -20.20 -30.36 15.15
N PRO A 211 -19.10 -29.91 14.52
CA PRO A 211 -17.83 -29.74 15.19
C PRO A 211 -17.86 -28.49 16.07
N LYS A 212 -17.03 -28.44 17.12
CA LYS A 212 -16.87 -27.26 17.98
C LYS A 212 -16.19 -26.08 17.23
N ARG A 213 -15.32 -26.40 16.29
CA ARG A 213 -14.64 -25.46 15.40
C ARG A 213 -14.60 -26.03 13.99
N TRP A 214 -14.74 -25.15 13.01
CA TRP A 214 -14.67 -25.56 11.63
C TRP A 214 -14.15 -24.44 10.74
N VAL A 215 -13.17 -24.76 9.86
CA VAL A 215 -12.61 -23.85 8.87
C VAL A 215 -12.86 -24.45 7.50
N CYS A 216 -13.38 -23.67 6.55
CA CYS A 216 -13.67 -24.13 5.20
C CYS A 216 -12.37 -24.41 4.42
N SER A 217 -12.44 -25.28 3.42
CA SER A 217 -11.29 -25.67 2.60
C SER A 217 -10.57 -24.46 1.96
N ALA A 218 -11.31 -23.43 1.56
CA ALA A 218 -10.73 -22.23 0.98
C ALA A 218 -9.93 -21.40 2.00
N CYS A 219 -10.21 -21.51 3.29
CA CYS A 219 -9.44 -20.84 4.35
C CYS A 219 -8.29 -21.72 4.84
N GLN A 220 -8.44 -23.04 4.82
CA GLN A 220 -7.34 -23.98 5.14
C GLN A 220 -6.17 -23.92 4.16
N LEU A 221 -6.43 -23.57 2.90
CA LEU A 221 -5.39 -23.41 1.86
C LEU A 221 -4.66 -22.04 1.92
N ARG A 222 -5.02 -21.15 2.86
CA ARG A 222 -4.42 -19.82 3.01
C ARG A 222 -3.50 -19.69 4.24
N GLU A 223 -3.32 -20.76 4.98
CA GLU A 223 -2.29 -20.92 6.02
C GLU A 223 -1.00 -21.50 5.39
#